data_bc7196f1929539ba2004aaa4a39a11a1
#
_entry.id   bc7196f1929539ba2004aaa4a39a11a1
#
_cell.length_a   1.000
_cell.length_b   1.000
_cell.length_c   1.000
_cell.angle_alpha   90.00
_cell.angle_beta   90.00
_cell.angle_gamma   90.00
#
_symmetry.space_group_name_H-M   'P 1'
#
loop_
_entity.id
_entity.type
_entity.pdbx_description
1 polymer ?
#
loop_
_entity_poly.entity_id
_entity_poly.type
_entity_poly.pdbx_seq_one_letter_code
_entity_poly.pdbx_strand_id
1 'polypeptide(L)'
;MLSVIFLRSKTSTVAIAILALVFYLLPLIVNAAVEYVGDETCVQCHAEQVKLWRDSHHDLAMQHANDETVMADFSSAKFTYAGVTSTFYKKNDKFMVRTDGPDGKLHDYEIKYAFGITPLQQYLVELDRGRLQALTIAWDTRAKSEGGQRWFHLYPDEKITHTDELHWTRTNFNWNTMCAECHSTNLKKNYTSETDTY
;
A
#
# COMPACT_ATOMS: atom_id res chain seq x y z
N MET A 1 3.92 -76.80 29.68
CA MET A 1 4.78 -75.95 28.82
C MET A 1 4.00 -75.69 27.55
N LEU A 2 3.34 -74.51 27.43
CA LEU A 2 2.65 -74.09 26.21
C LEU A 2 3.60 -73.13 25.49
N SER A 3 4.09 -73.53 24.32
CA SER A 3 4.83 -72.64 23.43
C SER A 3 3.85 -71.79 22.60
N VAL A 4 3.84 -70.51 22.82
CA VAL A 4 3.09 -69.55 22.00
C VAL A 4 3.96 -69.18 20.79
N ILE A 5 3.53 -69.63 19.62
CA ILE A 5 4.18 -69.28 18.33
C ILE A 5 3.61 -67.91 17.89
N PHE A 6 4.44 -66.86 17.96
CA PHE A 6 4.11 -65.56 17.38
C PHE A 6 4.28 -65.61 15.86
N LEU A 7 3.19 -65.75 15.10
CA LEU A 7 3.20 -65.49 13.66
C LEU A 7 3.32 -63.97 13.43
N ARG A 8 4.48 -63.46 13.17
CA ARG A 8 4.68 -62.08 12.66
C ARG A 8 4.15 -62.01 11.24
N SER A 9 3.01 -61.38 11.03
CA SER A 9 2.41 -61.17 9.75
C SER A 9 3.28 -60.25 8.89
N LYS A 10 3.83 -60.78 7.80
CA LYS A 10 4.59 -60.01 6.78
C LYS A 10 3.73 -58.89 6.12
N THR A 11 2.41 -58.97 6.19
CA THR A 11 1.46 -57.99 5.69
C THR A 11 1.53 -56.66 6.44
N SER A 12 1.86 -56.65 7.74
CA SER A 12 1.96 -55.45 8.55
C SER A 12 3.16 -54.56 8.15
N THR A 13 4.29 -55.20 7.79
CA THR A 13 5.51 -54.47 7.43
C THR A 13 5.41 -53.77 6.08
N VAL A 14 4.75 -54.41 5.11
CA VAL A 14 4.49 -53.82 3.78
C VAL A 14 3.50 -52.65 3.87
N ALA A 15 2.44 -52.79 4.68
CA ALA A 15 1.46 -51.72 4.88
C ALA A 15 2.10 -50.47 5.53
N ILE A 16 2.98 -50.66 6.52
CA ILE A 16 3.73 -49.57 7.18
C ILE A 16 4.68 -48.89 6.20
N ALA A 17 5.38 -49.66 5.35
CA ALA A 17 6.31 -49.12 4.36
C ALA A 17 5.56 -48.27 3.29
N ILE A 18 4.37 -48.71 2.84
CA ILE A 18 3.54 -47.96 1.88
C ILE A 18 3.02 -46.69 2.54
N LEU A 19 2.56 -46.75 3.79
CA LEU A 19 2.09 -45.58 4.54
C LEU A 19 3.19 -44.54 4.73
N ALA A 20 4.40 -45.00 5.08
CA ALA A 20 5.56 -44.13 5.22
C ALA A 20 5.97 -43.48 3.90
N LEU A 21 5.90 -44.23 2.77
CA LEU A 21 6.19 -43.71 1.44
C LEU A 21 5.16 -42.66 1.00
N VAL A 22 3.88 -42.90 1.25
CA VAL A 22 2.82 -41.93 0.99
C VAL A 22 2.98 -40.67 1.81
N PHE A 23 3.35 -40.78 3.09
CA PHE A 23 3.62 -39.61 3.96
C PHE A 23 4.88 -38.86 3.53
N TYR A 24 5.88 -39.52 3.00
CA TYR A 24 7.12 -38.88 2.50
C TYR A 24 6.90 -38.17 1.16
N LEU A 25 5.95 -38.63 0.34
CA LEU A 25 5.60 -38.04 -0.96
C LEU A 25 4.54 -36.92 -0.85
N LEU A 26 3.79 -36.84 0.27
CA LEU A 26 2.80 -35.79 0.51
C LEU A 26 3.35 -34.34 0.49
N PRO A 27 4.55 -34.04 1.01
CA PRO A 27 5.10 -32.68 0.93
C PRO A 27 5.58 -32.25 -0.45
N LEU A 28 5.57 -33.17 -1.44
CA LEU A 28 5.83 -32.83 -2.83
C LEU A 28 4.60 -32.30 -3.59
N ILE A 29 3.45 -32.15 -2.90
CA ILE A 29 2.33 -31.35 -3.41
C ILE A 29 2.73 -29.90 -3.26
N VAL A 30 3.41 -29.45 -4.26
CA VAL A 30 3.93 -28.16 -4.61
C VAL A 30 2.97 -27.05 -4.16
N ASN A 31 3.45 -26.15 -3.32
CA ASN A 31 3.01 -24.76 -3.35
C ASN A 31 3.37 -24.18 -4.72
N ALA A 32 2.49 -24.34 -5.69
CA ALA A 32 2.53 -23.52 -6.87
C ALA A 32 2.22 -22.11 -6.39
N ALA A 33 3.25 -21.32 -6.09
CA ALA A 33 3.09 -19.90 -5.87
C ALA A 33 2.38 -19.36 -7.10
N VAL A 34 1.21 -18.74 -6.90
CA VAL A 34 0.51 -18.06 -7.99
C VAL A 34 1.43 -16.93 -8.43
N GLU A 35 2.00 -17.06 -9.62
CA GLU A 35 2.82 -16.03 -10.22
C GLU A 35 1.93 -15.05 -10.97
N TYR A 36 2.10 -13.77 -10.71
CA TYR A 36 1.43 -12.71 -11.46
C TYR A 36 2.14 -12.51 -12.80
N VAL A 37 1.41 -12.71 -13.87
CA VAL A 37 1.97 -12.70 -15.25
C VAL A 37 1.90 -11.34 -15.93
N GLY A 38 1.28 -10.34 -15.29
CA GLY A 38 1.09 -9.00 -15.85
C GLY A 38 -0.07 -8.91 -16.83
N ASP A 39 -0.47 -7.69 -17.14
CA ASP A 39 -1.59 -7.37 -18.05
C ASP A 39 -1.30 -7.74 -19.51
N GLU A 40 -0.05 -7.65 -19.95
CA GLU A 40 0.37 -7.99 -21.31
C GLU A 40 -0.02 -9.41 -21.73
N THR A 41 -0.04 -10.35 -20.78
CA THR A 41 -0.49 -11.73 -21.03
C THR A 41 -2.00 -11.79 -21.33
N CYS A 42 -2.78 -10.87 -20.75
CA CYS A 42 -4.22 -10.80 -20.93
C CYS A 42 -4.63 -10.21 -22.28
N VAL A 43 -3.78 -9.37 -22.90
CA VAL A 43 -4.08 -8.65 -24.16
C VAL A 43 -4.49 -9.58 -25.28
N GLN A 44 -3.88 -10.76 -25.39
CA GLN A 44 -4.14 -11.70 -26.50
C GLN A 44 -5.60 -12.15 -26.57
N CYS A 45 -6.28 -12.27 -25.43
CA CYS A 45 -7.68 -12.71 -25.36
C CYS A 45 -8.64 -11.57 -24.95
N HIS A 46 -8.13 -10.52 -24.28
CA HIS A 46 -8.93 -9.46 -23.65
C HIS A 46 -8.51 -8.05 -24.12
N ALA A 47 -8.13 -7.89 -25.39
CA ALA A 47 -7.59 -6.65 -25.94
C ALA A 47 -8.47 -5.41 -25.66
N GLU A 48 -9.80 -5.53 -25.81
CA GLU A 48 -10.74 -4.42 -25.57
C GLU A 48 -10.81 -4.04 -24.10
N GLN A 49 -10.81 -5.01 -23.18
CA GLN A 49 -10.84 -4.76 -21.74
C GLN A 49 -9.54 -4.11 -21.27
N VAL A 50 -8.39 -4.59 -21.76
CA VAL A 50 -7.08 -3.99 -21.47
C VAL A 50 -7.00 -2.56 -21.97
N LYS A 51 -7.51 -2.30 -23.19
CA LYS A 51 -7.58 -0.94 -23.76
C LYS A 51 -8.44 0.02 -22.90
N LEU A 52 -9.57 -0.47 -22.35
CA LEU A 52 -10.44 0.33 -21.47
C LEU A 52 -9.82 0.55 -20.09
N TRP A 53 -8.97 -0.35 -19.65
CA TRP A 53 -8.31 -0.27 -18.34
C TRP A 53 -7.10 0.67 -18.38
N ARG A 54 -6.27 0.60 -19.44
CA ARG A 54 -5.11 1.47 -19.61
C ARG A 54 -5.52 2.94 -19.60
N ASP A 55 -4.73 3.75 -18.88
CA ASP A 55 -4.96 5.18 -18.67
C ASP A 55 -6.30 5.51 -17.97
N SER A 56 -7.00 4.49 -17.45
CA SER A 56 -8.18 4.72 -16.61
C SER A 56 -7.78 5.21 -15.22
N HIS A 57 -8.75 5.75 -14.47
CA HIS A 57 -8.52 6.15 -13.07
C HIS A 57 -8.06 5.01 -12.17
N HIS A 58 -8.34 3.75 -12.53
CA HIS A 58 -7.85 2.57 -11.80
C HIS A 58 -6.38 2.29 -12.11
N ASP A 59 -5.99 2.39 -13.36
CA ASP A 59 -4.60 2.20 -13.79
C ASP A 59 -3.69 3.29 -13.19
N LEU A 60 -4.17 4.53 -13.23
CA LEU A 60 -3.45 5.71 -12.75
C LEU A 60 -3.65 5.99 -11.25
N ALA A 61 -4.30 5.07 -10.51
CA ALA A 61 -4.73 5.31 -9.13
C ALA A 61 -3.56 5.57 -8.18
N MET A 62 -2.36 5.04 -8.45
CA MET A 62 -1.16 5.27 -7.66
C MET A 62 0.07 5.42 -8.56
N GLN A 63 0.79 6.53 -8.40
CA GLN A 63 1.95 6.86 -9.23
C GLN A 63 3.06 7.49 -8.39
N HIS A 64 4.32 7.37 -8.85
CA HIS A 64 5.40 8.16 -8.28
C HIS A 64 5.12 9.65 -8.47
N ALA A 65 5.42 10.46 -7.44
CA ALA A 65 5.24 11.90 -7.51
C ALA A 65 6.28 12.53 -8.44
N ASN A 66 5.83 13.07 -9.55
CA ASN A 66 6.61 13.80 -10.54
C ASN A 66 5.76 14.88 -11.22
N ASP A 67 6.31 15.63 -12.19
CA ASP A 67 5.63 16.74 -12.84
C ASP A 67 4.46 16.32 -13.74
N GLU A 68 4.39 15.05 -14.12
CA GLU A 68 3.30 14.50 -14.94
C GLU A 68 2.14 14.00 -14.08
N THR A 69 2.43 13.54 -12.86
CA THR A 69 1.47 12.82 -12.01
C THR A 69 0.88 13.66 -10.89
N VAL A 70 1.59 14.70 -10.43
CA VAL A 70 1.14 15.60 -9.37
C VAL A 70 0.25 16.70 -9.94
N MET A 71 -1.01 16.71 -9.54
CA MET A 71 -2.03 17.65 -10.05
C MET A 71 -2.15 18.91 -9.20
N ALA A 72 -1.63 18.90 -7.96
CA ALA A 72 -1.78 20.02 -7.02
C ALA A 72 -0.76 21.14 -7.24
N ASP A 73 -1.08 22.29 -6.67
CA ASP A 73 -0.18 23.45 -6.63
C ASP A 73 0.92 23.28 -5.57
N PHE A 74 2.16 23.09 -6.03
CA PHE A 74 3.39 23.05 -5.22
C PHE A 74 4.27 24.29 -5.42
N SER A 75 3.72 25.41 -5.87
CA SER A 75 4.43 26.70 -6.01
C SER A 75 4.48 27.51 -4.71
N SER A 76 4.82 26.85 -3.58
CA SER A 76 4.80 27.41 -2.23
C SER A 76 3.37 27.71 -1.74
N ALA A 77 2.39 26.94 -2.20
CA ALA A 77 1.02 27.03 -1.76
C ALA A 77 0.88 26.74 -0.26
N LYS A 78 -0.01 27.45 0.41
CA LYS A 78 -0.25 27.31 1.85
C LYS A 78 -1.68 26.90 2.13
N PHE A 79 -1.82 26.01 3.10
CA PHE A 79 -3.12 25.60 3.63
C PHE A 79 -3.08 25.57 5.15
N THR A 80 -4.08 26.19 5.80
CA THR A 80 -4.15 26.26 7.26
C THR A 80 -5.32 25.44 7.78
N TYR A 81 -5.03 24.53 8.72
CA TYR A 81 -6.01 23.68 9.37
C TYR A 81 -5.65 23.51 10.84
N ALA A 82 -6.64 23.60 11.75
CA ALA A 82 -6.46 23.42 13.20
C ALA A 82 -5.31 24.24 13.83
N GLY A 83 -4.97 25.41 13.24
CA GLY A 83 -3.89 26.29 13.71
C GLY A 83 -2.51 25.96 13.12
N VAL A 84 -2.38 24.91 12.32
CA VAL A 84 -1.16 24.56 11.59
C VAL A 84 -1.25 25.06 10.15
N THR A 85 -0.21 25.76 9.69
CA THR A 85 -0.08 26.17 8.29
C THR A 85 0.91 25.27 7.58
N SER A 86 0.39 24.39 6.73
CA SER A 86 1.18 23.54 5.84
C SER A 86 1.61 24.31 4.59
N THR A 87 2.81 24.04 4.08
CA THR A 87 3.34 24.66 2.85
C THR A 87 3.76 23.55 1.88
N PHE A 88 3.25 23.63 0.66
CA PHE A 88 3.53 22.68 -0.43
C PHE A 88 4.46 23.35 -1.44
N TYR A 89 5.64 22.74 -1.70
CA TYR A 89 6.66 23.36 -2.52
C TYR A 89 7.55 22.34 -3.22
N LYS A 90 8.32 22.78 -4.19
CA LYS A 90 9.36 21.97 -4.85
C LYS A 90 10.74 22.36 -4.36
N LYS A 91 11.60 21.35 -4.15
CA LYS A 91 13.01 21.53 -3.80
C LYS A 91 13.84 20.44 -4.48
N ASN A 92 14.81 20.83 -5.31
CA ASN A 92 15.67 19.90 -6.05
C ASN A 92 14.84 18.84 -6.81
N ASP A 93 13.85 19.29 -7.58
CA ASP A 93 12.89 18.48 -8.35
C ASP A 93 12.02 17.50 -7.53
N LYS A 94 12.05 17.61 -6.19
CA LYS A 94 11.21 16.85 -5.30
C LYS A 94 9.99 17.66 -4.83
N PHE A 95 8.86 16.99 -4.74
CA PHE A 95 7.66 17.53 -4.13
C PHE A 95 7.77 17.42 -2.61
N MET A 96 7.58 18.52 -1.91
CA MET A 96 7.78 18.63 -0.46
C MET A 96 6.54 19.21 0.20
N VAL A 97 6.27 18.73 1.40
CA VAL A 97 5.32 19.37 2.32
C VAL A 97 6.03 19.72 3.62
N ARG A 98 5.88 20.96 4.05
CA ARG A 98 6.23 21.39 5.42
C ARG A 98 4.96 21.43 6.24
N THR A 99 4.82 20.51 7.18
CA THR A 99 3.63 20.35 8.03
C THR A 99 4.05 19.82 9.40
N ASP A 100 3.10 19.72 10.35
CA ASP A 100 3.38 19.22 11.68
C ASP A 100 3.65 17.70 11.69
N GLY A 101 4.63 17.34 12.49
CA GLY A 101 4.99 15.96 12.77
C GLY A 101 4.31 15.43 14.05
N PRO A 102 4.68 14.21 14.48
CA PRO A 102 4.11 13.59 15.69
C PRO A 102 4.43 14.36 16.98
N ASP A 103 5.41 15.26 16.94
CA ASP A 103 5.80 16.16 18.04
C ASP A 103 5.11 17.53 18.00
N GLY A 104 4.22 17.75 17.02
CA GLY A 104 3.50 19.01 16.81
C GLY A 104 4.35 20.14 16.23
N LYS A 105 5.60 19.87 15.83
CA LYS A 105 6.48 20.85 15.19
C LYS A 105 6.45 20.69 13.67
N LEU A 106 6.72 21.77 12.98
CA LEU A 106 6.81 21.76 11.51
C LEU A 106 8.10 21.08 11.04
N HIS A 107 7.96 20.07 10.20
CA HIS A 107 9.04 19.36 9.53
C HIS A 107 8.81 19.36 8.02
N ASP A 108 9.89 19.18 7.27
CA ASP A 108 9.85 19.04 5.82
C ASP A 108 9.82 17.54 5.46
N TYR A 109 8.82 17.14 4.69
CA TYR A 109 8.64 15.76 4.24
C TYR A 109 8.62 15.68 2.72
N GLU A 110 9.24 14.64 2.16
CA GLU A 110 9.19 14.36 0.74
C GLU A 110 7.91 13.60 0.39
N ILE A 111 7.19 14.06 -0.61
CA ILE A 111 6.08 13.34 -1.24
C ILE A 111 6.67 12.30 -2.20
N LYS A 112 6.39 11.03 -1.97
CA LYS A 112 6.89 9.93 -2.81
C LYS A 112 5.89 9.48 -3.86
N TYR A 113 4.60 9.47 -3.50
CA TYR A 113 3.54 9.01 -4.38
C TYR A 113 2.36 9.97 -4.34
N ALA A 114 1.69 10.08 -5.49
CA ALA A 114 0.38 10.64 -5.62
C ALA A 114 -0.62 9.50 -5.84
N PHE A 115 -1.79 9.54 -5.20
CA PHE A 115 -2.84 8.54 -5.42
C PHE A 115 -4.21 9.20 -5.53
N GLY A 116 -5.04 8.62 -6.42
CA GLY A 116 -6.30 9.21 -6.86
C GLY A 116 -6.11 10.21 -8.00
N ILE A 117 -7.16 10.33 -8.83
CA ILE A 117 -7.22 11.20 -9.99
C ILE A 117 -8.36 12.20 -9.86
N THR A 118 -9.57 11.72 -9.61
CA THR A 118 -10.79 12.53 -9.50
C THR A 118 -11.72 11.89 -8.49
N PRO A 119 -12.39 12.64 -7.62
CA PRO A 119 -12.43 14.11 -7.48
C PRO A 119 -11.28 14.69 -6.64
N LEU A 120 -10.41 13.84 -6.09
CA LEU A 120 -9.30 14.28 -5.25
C LEU A 120 -8.04 13.49 -5.55
N GLN A 121 -6.90 14.12 -5.26
CA GLN A 121 -5.60 13.47 -5.21
C GLN A 121 -5.00 13.64 -3.82
N GLN A 122 -4.56 12.52 -3.22
CA GLN A 122 -3.82 12.48 -1.97
C GLN A 122 -2.34 12.16 -2.21
N TYR A 123 -1.55 12.29 -1.16
CA TYR A 123 -0.11 12.15 -1.24
C TYR A 123 0.42 11.24 -0.13
N LEU A 124 1.38 10.38 -0.49
CA LEU A 124 2.11 9.57 0.47
C LEU A 124 3.46 10.18 0.76
N VAL A 125 3.73 10.30 2.03
CA VAL A 125 5.01 10.74 2.61
C VAL A 125 5.78 9.53 3.09
N GLU A 126 7.05 9.46 2.78
CA GLU A 126 7.94 8.44 3.35
C GLU A 126 8.48 8.91 4.70
N LEU A 127 8.26 8.10 5.72
CA LEU A 127 8.85 8.23 7.04
C LEU A 127 9.96 7.19 7.23
N ASP A 128 10.64 7.26 8.37
CA ASP A 128 11.69 6.30 8.72
C ASP A 128 11.24 4.85 8.58
N ARG A 129 12.21 3.98 8.22
CA ARG A 129 12.04 2.53 8.11
C ARG A 129 11.07 2.08 6.98
N GLY A 130 10.95 2.87 5.92
CA GLY A 130 10.11 2.54 4.76
C GLY A 130 8.61 2.66 5.01
N ARG A 131 8.20 3.35 6.09
CA ARG A 131 6.78 3.63 6.35
C ARG A 131 6.27 4.70 5.40
N LEU A 132 5.20 4.40 4.71
CA LEU A 132 4.46 5.37 3.92
C LEU A 132 3.22 5.83 4.70
N GLN A 133 3.05 7.14 4.81
CA GLN A 133 1.92 7.77 5.48
C GLN A 133 1.10 8.60 4.50
N ALA A 134 -0.22 8.39 4.51
CA ALA A 134 -1.14 9.20 3.72
C ALA A 134 -1.40 10.53 4.44
N LEU A 135 -1.18 11.65 3.75
CA LEU A 135 -1.57 12.95 4.25
C LEU A 135 -3.10 13.06 4.33
N THR A 136 -3.59 13.70 5.38
CA THR A 136 -5.01 14.07 5.51
C THR A 136 -5.36 15.36 4.78
N ILE A 137 -4.37 16.05 4.24
CA ILE A 137 -4.55 17.20 3.35
C ILE A 137 -4.45 16.70 1.91
N ALA A 138 -5.51 16.93 1.14
CA ALA A 138 -5.66 16.48 -0.24
C ALA A 138 -5.88 17.66 -1.20
N TRP A 139 -5.70 17.38 -2.48
CA TRP A 139 -6.01 18.33 -3.56
C TRP A 139 -7.34 17.98 -4.20
N ASP A 140 -8.24 18.95 -4.30
CA ASP A 140 -9.49 18.84 -5.04
C ASP A 140 -9.18 19.06 -6.54
N THR A 141 -9.29 17.98 -7.30
CA THR A 141 -8.91 17.97 -8.72
C THR A 141 -10.03 18.48 -9.65
N ARG A 142 -11.24 18.70 -9.14
CA ARG A 142 -12.35 19.24 -9.91
C ARG A 142 -12.02 20.61 -10.49
N ALA A 143 -12.78 21.04 -11.49
CA ALA A 143 -12.60 22.35 -12.09
C ALA A 143 -12.81 23.47 -11.06
N LYS A 144 -12.11 24.59 -11.22
CA LYS A 144 -12.26 25.76 -10.34
C LYS A 144 -13.68 26.30 -10.32
N SER A 145 -14.40 26.22 -11.44
CA SER A 145 -15.82 26.57 -11.56
C SER A 145 -16.74 25.69 -10.71
N GLU A 146 -16.29 24.50 -10.32
CA GLU A 146 -17.00 23.55 -9.45
C GLU A 146 -16.53 23.62 -8.00
N GLY A 147 -15.70 24.63 -7.65
CA GLY A 147 -15.11 24.79 -6.32
C GLY A 147 -13.86 23.96 -6.05
N GLY A 148 -13.32 23.31 -7.08
CA GLY A 148 -12.08 22.54 -7.05
C GLY A 148 -10.83 23.41 -7.20
N GLN A 149 -9.70 22.78 -7.56
CA GLN A 149 -8.36 23.38 -7.69
C GLN A 149 -7.92 24.08 -6.41
N ARG A 150 -8.02 23.35 -5.29
CA ARG A 150 -7.67 23.84 -3.96
C ARG A 150 -7.21 22.71 -3.03
N TRP A 151 -6.38 23.06 -2.05
CA TRP A 151 -6.09 22.21 -0.92
C TRP A 151 -7.29 22.18 0.04
N PHE A 152 -7.54 21.02 0.64
CA PHE A 152 -8.55 20.83 1.68
C PHE A 152 -8.16 19.72 2.64
N HIS A 153 -8.73 19.71 3.83
CA HIS A 153 -8.55 18.63 4.80
C HIS A 153 -9.71 17.63 4.69
N LEU A 154 -9.41 16.33 4.81
CA LEU A 154 -10.41 15.26 4.69
C LEU A 154 -11.47 15.30 5.81
N TYR A 155 -11.13 15.89 6.94
CA TYR A 155 -12.01 16.08 8.10
C TYR A 155 -12.17 17.58 8.40
N PRO A 156 -12.86 18.36 7.57
CA PRO A 156 -12.85 19.81 7.68
C PRO A 156 -13.55 20.33 8.94
N ASP A 157 -14.53 19.59 9.45
CA ASP A 157 -15.35 19.96 10.60
C ASP A 157 -14.77 19.52 11.95
N GLU A 158 -13.65 18.80 11.93
CA GLU A 158 -12.96 18.32 13.13
C GLU A 158 -11.72 19.17 13.41
N LYS A 159 -11.27 19.18 14.65
CA LYS A 159 -10.03 19.83 15.06
C LYS A 159 -8.97 18.78 15.43
N ILE A 160 -8.41 18.14 14.40
CA ILE A 160 -7.37 17.13 14.57
C ILE A 160 -6.03 17.80 14.79
N THR A 161 -5.33 17.41 15.85
CA THR A 161 -3.99 17.90 16.20
C THR A 161 -3.00 16.73 16.28
N HIS A 162 -1.70 17.00 16.44
CA HIS A 162 -0.64 15.98 16.51
C HIS A 162 -0.83 14.92 17.61
N THR A 163 -1.66 15.17 18.61
CA THR A 163 -1.98 14.21 19.70
C THR A 163 -3.18 13.33 19.38
N ASP A 164 -3.93 13.64 18.32
CA ASP A 164 -5.14 12.92 17.93
C ASP A 164 -4.80 11.60 17.21
N GLU A 165 -5.64 10.57 17.40
CA GLU A 165 -5.51 9.29 16.70
C GLU A 165 -5.76 9.40 15.19
N LEU A 166 -6.47 10.43 14.75
CA LEU A 166 -6.73 10.74 13.34
C LEU A 166 -5.67 11.70 12.75
N HIS A 167 -4.59 11.99 13.47
CA HIS A 167 -3.48 12.73 12.89
C HIS A 167 -2.77 11.91 11.80
N TRP A 168 -2.38 12.54 10.71
CA TRP A 168 -1.80 11.88 9.54
C TRP A 168 -0.58 10.99 9.83
N THR A 169 0.15 11.24 10.92
CA THR A 169 1.31 10.43 11.36
C THR A 169 0.92 9.17 12.13
N ARG A 170 -0.37 8.96 12.44
CA ARG A 170 -0.85 7.82 13.22
C ARG A 170 -1.13 6.59 12.38
N THR A 171 -1.34 5.47 13.04
CA THR A 171 -1.51 4.15 12.42
C THR A 171 -2.63 4.11 11.39
N ASN A 172 -3.72 4.85 11.61
CA ASN A 172 -4.87 4.88 10.71
C ASN A 172 -4.54 5.36 9.29
N PHE A 173 -3.46 6.11 9.13
CA PHE A 173 -2.98 6.65 7.84
C PHE A 173 -1.71 5.96 7.34
N ASN A 174 -1.28 4.86 7.99
CA ASN A 174 -0.16 4.07 7.51
C ASN A 174 -0.56 3.28 6.26
N TRP A 175 0.03 3.62 5.12
CA TRP A 175 -0.25 2.96 3.84
C TRP A 175 0.09 1.48 3.87
N ASN A 176 1.26 1.10 4.40
CA ASN A 176 1.79 -0.27 4.36
C ASN A 176 0.85 -1.30 5.02
N THR A 177 0.10 -0.88 6.04
CA THR A 177 -0.75 -1.78 6.84
C THR A 177 -2.24 -1.55 6.68
N MET A 178 -2.67 -0.32 6.39
CA MET A 178 -4.10 0.04 6.38
C MET A 178 -4.70 0.14 4.98
N CYS A 179 -3.91 0.53 3.98
CA CYS A 179 -4.43 0.89 2.67
C CYS A 179 -3.95 -0.04 1.55
N ALA A 180 -2.67 -0.43 1.58
CA ALA A 180 -2.00 -1.10 0.47
C ALA A 180 -2.64 -2.43 0.07
N GLU A 181 -3.20 -3.20 1.01
CA GLU A 181 -3.84 -4.49 0.73
C GLU A 181 -5.01 -4.36 -0.26
N CYS A 182 -5.79 -3.28 -0.15
CA CYS A 182 -6.93 -3.02 -1.03
C CYS A 182 -6.55 -2.18 -2.26
N HIS A 183 -5.48 -1.39 -2.17
CA HIS A 183 -5.10 -0.42 -3.20
C HIS A 183 -3.88 -0.85 -4.02
N SER A 184 -3.43 -2.10 -3.91
CA SER A 184 -2.29 -2.63 -4.67
C SER A 184 -2.59 -4.02 -5.20
N THR A 185 -2.03 -4.34 -6.36
CA THR A 185 -2.00 -5.69 -6.92
C THR A 185 -0.65 -6.33 -6.64
N ASN A 186 -0.63 -7.60 -6.29
CA ASN A 186 0.60 -8.36 -6.00
C ASN A 186 1.46 -7.68 -4.92
N LEU A 187 0.82 -7.18 -3.87
CA LEU A 187 1.49 -6.47 -2.78
C LEU A 187 2.55 -7.36 -2.12
N LYS A 188 3.76 -6.85 -2.05
CA LYS A 188 4.86 -7.42 -1.26
C LYS A 188 5.22 -6.40 -0.18
N LYS A 189 4.80 -6.66 1.05
CA LYS A 189 5.04 -5.72 2.17
C LYS A 189 6.53 -5.58 2.51
N ASN A 190 7.34 -6.61 2.19
CA ASN A 190 8.77 -6.68 2.48
C ASN A 190 9.11 -6.40 3.96
N TYR A 191 8.14 -6.59 4.85
CA TYR A 191 8.28 -6.29 6.27
C TYR A 191 9.25 -7.25 6.95
N THR A 192 10.21 -6.70 7.67
CA THR A 192 11.20 -7.42 8.48
C THR A 192 10.96 -7.09 9.96
N SER A 193 10.50 -8.07 10.72
CA SER A 193 10.12 -7.89 12.13
C SER A 193 11.31 -7.56 13.05
N GLU A 194 12.49 -8.07 12.71
CA GLU A 194 13.73 -7.86 13.50
C GLU A 194 14.19 -6.41 13.50
N THR A 195 13.93 -5.68 12.42
CA THR A 195 14.32 -4.29 12.24
C THR A 195 13.13 -3.33 12.25
N ASP A 196 11.91 -3.87 12.23
CA ASP A 196 10.66 -3.12 12.09
C ASP A 196 10.69 -2.19 10.85
N THR A 197 11.09 -2.76 9.69
CA THR A 197 11.24 -2.05 8.40
C THR A 197 10.37 -2.67 7.32
N TYR A 198 9.98 -1.83 6.36
CA TYR A 198 9.27 -2.20 5.13
C TYR A 198 10.15 -2.05 3.91
#